data_7c67b667c049e60f52571d6b6a4a38c6
#
_entry.id   7c67b667c049e60f52571d6b6a4a38c6
#
_cell.length_a   1.000
_cell.length_b   1.000
_cell.length_c   1.000
_cell.angle_alpha   90.00
_cell.angle_beta   90.00
_cell.angle_gamma   90.00
#
_symmetry.space_group_name_H-M   'P 1'
#
loop_
_entity.id
_entity.type
_entity.pdbx_description
1 polymer ?
#
loop_
_entity_poly.entity_id
_entity_poly.type
_entity_poly.pdbx_seq_one_letter_code
_entity_poly.pdbx_strand_id
1 'polypeptide(L)'
;MTYFKQYLMTNPIGHNRRLGQNQITHLQGQRGLTLIELLVALIISSVVAIAAVSALIVSRQGFSTVDSASQLRDNARFATDLIQRLGVQTGYRDVRYAASTRAQNNIGVGLNPDPNLFGANNATPNASDPANAFTARTTGIGLGSDVLVMRHQTTETYPFSGVSDKSMIDCAGVTDTTPPGGRDIRTTSIIHVGISQNEPSLMCTTVQADGTIGTPQPIIRGVENFQVLYGADNVVPNTAPTGAMGNSVPDRYLRADQFVVAGDPVGTNANWTRVRSFRIGMVLRGALGSAQGVVSKTYYPFGQGKDSAGGTVGSAFSSSTDIGTVYTPTADNRLRQVVTFTVHFRNAQEL
;
A
#
# COMPACT_ATOMS: atom_id res chain seq x y z
N MET A 1 -50.18 -5.75 16.97
CA MET A 1 -51.53 -5.20 16.78
C MET A 1 -51.88 -5.25 15.33
N THR A 2 -52.76 -6.13 15.07
CA THR A 2 -54.04 -6.11 14.34
C THR A 2 -53.89 -6.40 12.84
N TYR A 3 -54.50 -7.34 12.31
CA TYR A 3 -55.61 -8.25 12.21
C TYR A 3 -55.61 -8.89 10.81
N PHE A 4 -55.58 -10.16 10.75
CA PHE A 4 -56.41 -11.18 10.13
C PHE A 4 -57.70 -10.73 9.45
N LYS A 5 -57.95 -11.26 8.24
CA LYS A 5 -59.31 -11.71 7.89
C LYS A 5 -59.27 -12.84 6.85
N GLN A 6 -59.66 -14.01 7.32
CA GLN A 6 -60.13 -15.16 6.53
C GLN A 6 -61.48 -14.84 5.87
N TYR A 7 -61.68 -15.34 4.64
CA TYR A 7 -63.00 -15.59 4.12
C TYR A 7 -63.10 -17.02 3.60
N LEU A 8 -63.85 -17.81 4.34
CA LEU A 8 -64.47 -19.06 3.90
C LEU A 8 -65.73 -18.69 3.08
N MET A 9 -65.93 -19.33 1.98
CA MET A 9 -67.29 -19.57 1.46
C MET A 9 -67.42 -20.93 0.73
N THR A 10 -68.37 -21.60 1.15
CA THR A 10 -69.00 -22.89 0.97
C THR A 10 -69.38 -23.24 -0.47
N ASN A 11 -69.37 -24.59 -0.70
CA ASN A 11 -69.97 -25.35 -1.81
C ASN A 11 -71.41 -24.99 -2.15
N PRO A 12 -71.85 -25.36 -3.40
CA PRO A 12 -72.70 -26.56 -3.43
C PRO A 12 -72.45 -27.50 -4.63
N ILE A 13 -72.82 -28.72 -4.37
CA ILE A 13 -73.00 -29.95 -5.14
C ILE A 13 -73.77 -29.75 -6.45
N GLY A 14 -73.25 -30.24 -7.57
CA GLY A 14 -73.97 -30.40 -8.80
C GLY A 14 -73.60 -31.72 -9.50
N HIS A 15 -74.42 -32.72 -9.33
CA HIS A 15 -74.38 -33.97 -10.09
C HIS A 15 -74.57 -33.70 -11.55
N ASN A 16 -73.70 -34.18 -12.42
CA ASN A 16 -74.06 -34.58 -13.78
C ASN A 16 -73.19 -35.74 -14.28
N ARG A 17 -73.86 -36.86 -14.45
CA ARG A 17 -73.41 -38.00 -15.24
C ARG A 17 -73.28 -37.61 -16.70
N ARG A 18 -72.17 -37.93 -17.33
CA ARG A 18 -72.14 -38.36 -18.75
C ARG A 18 -70.83 -39.11 -19.04
N LEU A 19 -71.05 -40.36 -19.33
CA LEU A 19 -70.61 -41.10 -20.54
C LEU A 19 -69.09 -41.15 -20.79
N GLY A 20 -68.66 -42.39 -20.75
CA GLY A 20 -67.31 -42.85 -21.16
C GLY A 20 -66.83 -42.28 -22.50
N GLN A 21 -65.70 -41.61 -22.43
CA GLN A 21 -64.80 -41.55 -23.56
C GLN A 21 -63.68 -42.52 -23.32
N ASN A 22 -63.68 -43.57 -24.14
CA ASN A 22 -62.52 -44.43 -24.33
C ASN A 22 -61.34 -43.56 -24.73
N GLN A 23 -60.49 -43.23 -23.76
CA GLN A 23 -59.15 -42.77 -24.08
C GLN A 23 -58.36 -43.96 -24.60
N ILE A 24 -58.27 -44.02 -25.95
CA ILE A 24 -57.27 -44.85 -26.59
C ILE A 24 -55.92 -44.28 -26.20
N THR A 25 -55.34 -44.86 -25.17
CA THR A 25 -53.90 -44.67 -24.92
C THR A 25 -53.16 -45.24 -26.10
N HIS A 26 -52.76 -44.33 -27.01
CA HIS A 26 -51.73 -44.64 -27.98
C HIS A 26 -50.49 -45.06 -27.19
N LEU A 27 -50.30 -46.33 -27.00
CA LEU A 27 -49.01 -46.91 -26.66
C LEU A 27 -48.09 -46.56 -27.82
N GLN A 28 -47.41 -45.42 -27.71
CA GLN A 28 -46.29 -45.12 -28.60
C GLN A 28 -45.27 -46.23 -28.37
N GLY A 29 -45.19 -47.13 -29.30
CA GLY A 29 -44.19 -48.18 -29.28
C GLY A 29 -42.79 -47.54 -29.10
N GLN A 30 -42.12 -47.87 -28.05
CA GLN A 30 -40.72 -47.51 -27.85
C GLN A 30 -39.94 -48.10 -29.02
N ARG A 31 -39.60 -47.23 -29.98
CA ARG A 31 -38.62 -47.60 -31.01
C ARG A 31 -37.26 -47.65 -30.32
N GLY A 32 -36.64 -48.81 -30.33
CA GLY A 32 -35.29 -49.00 -29.80
C GLY A 32 -34.33 -48.03 -30.52
N LEU A 33 -33.52 -47.33 -29.75
CA LEU A 33 -32.47 -46.46 -30.27
C LEU A 33 -31.47 -47.32 -31.08
N THR A 34 -31.15 -46.88 -32.27
CA THR A 34 -30.09 -47.51 -33.06
C THR A 34 -28.72 -47.17 -32.45
N LEU A 35 -27.77 -48.07 -32.62
CA LEU A 35 -26.39 -47.85 -32.11
C LEU A 35 -25.77 -46.57 -32.70
N ILE A 36 -26.14 -46.23 -33.94
CA ILE A 36 -25.66 -44.98 -34.59
C ILE A 36 -26.27 -43.72 -33.97
N GLU A 37 -27.55 -43.74 -33.59
CA GLU A 37 -28.18 -42.61 -32.89
C GLU A 37 -27.55 -42.35 -31.54
N LEU A 38 -27.19 -43.43 -30.80
CA LEU A 38 -26.48 -43.32 -29.54
C LEU A 38 -25.07 -42.73 -29.72
N LEU A 39 -24.34 -43.16 -30.75
CA LEU A 39 -23.02 -42.59 -31.07
C LEU A 39 -23.10 -41.11 -31.42
N VAL A 40 -24.03 -40.72 -32.28
CA VAL A 40 -24.21 -39.32 -32.65
C VAL A 40 -24.64 -38.47 -31.47
N ALA A 41 -25.51 -38.96 -30.60
CA ALA A 41 -25.94 -38.28 -29.40
C ALA A 41 -24.76 -38.07 -28.43
N LEU A 42 -23.86 -39.06 -28.26
CA LEU A 42 -22.65 -38.94 -27.45
C LEU A 42 -21.65 -37.92 -27.99
N ILE A 43 -21.48 -37.88 -29.34
CA ILE A 43 -20.60 -36.88 -29.95
C ILE A 43 -21.15 -35.48 -29.70
N ILE A 44 -22.43 -35.26 -29.99
CA ILE A 44 -23.07 -33.94 -29.80
C ILE A 44 -22.99 -33.52 -28.32
N SER A 45 -23.35 -34.41 -27.41
CA SER A 45 -23.30 -34.12 -25.96
C SER A 45 -21.88 -33.81 -25.47
N SER A 46 -20.85 -34.49 -25.99
CA SER A 46 -19.47 -34.19 -25.67
C SER A 46 -19.03 -32.81 -26.17
N VAL A 47 -19.42 -32.41 -27.37
CA VAL A 47 -19.13 -31.07 -27.92
C VAL A 47 -19.83 -29.99 -27.09
N VAL A 48 -21.09 -30.20 -26.74
CA VAL A 48 -21.83 -29.26 -25.88
C VAL A 48 -21.20 -29.16 -24.49
N ALA A 49 -20.79 -30.29 -23.90
CA ALA A 49 -20.11 -30.30 -22.60
C ALA A 49 -18.79 -29.53 -22.65
N ILE A 50 -17.96 -29.73 -23.68
CA ILE A 50 -16.70 -28.99 -23.86
C ILE A 50 -16.97 -27.49 -24.01
N ALA A 51 -17.96 -27.10 -24.79
CA ALA A 51 -18.33 -25.70 -24.95
C ALA A 51 -18.80 -25.06 -23.64
N ALA A 52 -19.62 -25.79 -22.87
CA ALA A 52 -20.09 -25.32 -21.55
C ALA A 52 -18.96 -25.15 -20.52
N VAL A 53 -18.04 -26.11 -20.46
CA VAL A 53 -16.85 -26.04 -19.57
C VAL A 53 -15.94 -24.88 -19.98
N SER A 54 -15.71 -24.71 -21.30
CA SER A 54 -14.90 -23.58 -21.80
C SER A 54 -15.51 -22.22 -21.42
N ALA A 55 -16.82 -22.06 -21.58
CA ALA A 55 -17.53 -20.85 -21.20
C ALA A 55 -17.45 -20.58 -19.71
N LEU A 56 -17.56 -21.64 -18.86
CA LEU A 56 -17.43 -21.54 -17.43
C LEU A 56 -16.01 -21.09 -17.00
N ILE A 57 -14.97 -21.64 -17.63
CA ILE A 57 -13.57 -21.27 -17.35
C ILE A 57 -13.37 -19.78 -17.69
N VAL A 58 -13.77 -19.33 -18.87
CA VAL A 58 -13.64 -17.92 -19.29
C VAL A 58 -14.40 -17.00 -18.32
N SER A 59 -15.61 -17.38 -17.93
CA SER A 59 -16.41 -16.60 -16.97
C SER A 59 -15.71 -16.49 -15.62
N ARG A 60 -15.22 -17.59 -15.05
CA ARG A 60 -14.49 -17.58 -13.76
C ARG A 60 -13.23 -16.74 -13.83
N GLN A 61 -12.50 -16.80 -14.93
CA GLN A 61 -11.31 -15.97 -15.15
C GLN A 61 -11.65 -14.49 -15.18
N GLY A 62 -12.71 -14.11 -15.86
CA GLY A 62 -13.21 -12.74 -15.89
C GLY A 62 -13.55 -12.22 -14.49
N PHE A 63 -14.28 -12.99 -13.70
CA PHE A 63 -14.61 -12.62 -12.32
C PHE A 63 -13.36 -12.48 -11.45
N SER A 64 -12.41 -13.40 -11.52
CA SER A 64 -11.16 -13.35 -10.76
C SER A 64 -10.34 -12.09 -11.11
N THR A 65 -10.30 -11.72 -12.38
CA THR A 65 -9.58 -10.52 -12.84
C THR A 65 -10.23 -9.24 -12.31
N VAL A 66 -11.56 -9.15 -12.38
CA VAL A 66 -12.32 -7.97 -11.90
C VAL A 66 -12.19 -7.84 -10.38
N ASP A 67 -12.33 -8.94 -9.63
CA ASP A 67 -12.18 -8.94 -8.17
C ASP A 67 -10.77 -8.52 -7.75
N SER A 68 -9.74 -9.08 -8.38
CA SER A 68 -8.35 -8.69 -8.13
C SER A 68 -8.07 -7.23 -8.46
N ALA A 69 -8.66 -6.69 -9.52
CA ALA A 69 -8.52 -5.28 -9.86
C ALA A 69 -9.20 -4.38 -8.81
N SER A 70 -10.34 -4.81 -8.26
CA SER A 70 -11.00 -4.09 -7.17
C SER A 70 -10.15 -4.10 -5.90
N GLN A 71 -9.66 -5.26 -5.48
CA GLN A 71 -8.78 -5.41 -4.32
C GLN A 71 -7.50 -4.55 -4.44
N LEU A 72 -6.90 -4.50 -5.63
CA LEU A 72 -5.73 -3.65 -5.87
C LEU A 72 -6.06 -2.17 -5.67
N ARG A 73 -7.23 -1.71 -6.13
CA ARG A 73 -7.67 -0.32 -5.95
C ARG A 73 -7.94 0.01 -4.49
N ASP A 74 -8.56 -0.91 -3.76
CA ASP A 74 -8.86 -0.73 -2.34
C ASP A 74 -7.58 -0.72 -1.51
N ASN A 75 -6.63 -1.62 -1.78
CA ASN A 75 -5.32 -1.61 -1.16
C ASN A 75 -4.56 -0.31 -1.47
N ALA A 76 -4.64 0.18 -2.70
CA ALA A 76 -4.01 1.43 -3.11
C ALA A 76 -4.58 2.64 -2.36
N ARG A 77 -5.92 2.72 -2.22
CA ARG A 77 -6.59 3.78 -1.45
C ARG A 77 -6.19 3.72 0.02
N PHE A 78 -6.29 2.53 0.62
CA PHE A 78 -5.90 2.36 2.02
C PHE A 78 -4.45 2.76 2.28
N ALA A 79 -3.51 2.36 1.38
CA ALA A 79 -2.12 2.79 1.44
C ALA A 79 -1.98 4.30 1.43
N THR A 80 -2.68 4.95 0.50
CA THR A 80 -2.64 6.41 0.34
C THR A 80 -3.17 7.10 1.59
N ASP A 81 -4.34 6.70 2.09
CA ASP A 81 -4.99 7.30 3.24
C ASP A 81 -4.13 7.14 4.52
N LEU A 82 -3.58 5.94 4.75
CA LEU A 82 -2.72 5.69 5.89
C LEU A 82 -1.45 6.55 5.85
N ILE A 83 -0.73 6.52 4.72
CA ILE A 83 0.53 7.27 4.59
C ILE A 83 0.27 8.78 4.65
N GLN A 84 -0.81 9.27 4.08
CA GLN A 84 -1.21 10.68 4.20
C GLN A 84 -1.48 11.07 5.65
N ARG A 85 -2.21 10.24 6.39
CA ARG A 85 -2.48 10.48 7.81
C ARG A 85 -1.20 10.54 8.62
N LEU A 86 -0.30 9.58 8.44
CA LEU A 86 1.00 9.56 9.12
C LEU A 86 1.88 10.76 8.71
N GLY A 87 1.87 11.11 7.44
CA GLY A 87 2.62 12.26 6.94
C GLY A 87 2.15 13.60 7.52
N VAL A 88 0.84 13.76 7.73
CA VAL A 88 0.28 14.95 8.39
C VAL A 88 0.69 15.03 9.87
N GLN A 89 0.80 13.89 10.56
CA GLN A 89 1.24 13.83 11.95
C GLN A 89 2.77 14.02 12.11
N THR A 90 3.52 13.70 11.04
CA THR A 90 4.97 13.77 11.06
C THR A 90 5.48 15.17 11.45
N GLY A 91 6.44 15.21 12.37
CA GLY A 91 7.01 16.45 12.90
C GLY A 91 6.15 17.14 13.97
N TYR A 92 4.96 16.59 14.28
CA TYR A 92 4.16 17.13 15.38
C TYR A 92 4.92 17.03 16.71
N ARG A 93 4.83 18.10 17.51
CA ARG A 93 5.34 18.18 18.87
C ARG A 93 4.30 18.73 19.82
N ASP A 94 4.29 18.23 21.01
CA ASP A 94 3.47 18.78 22.09
C ASP A 94 3.89 20.22 22.39
N VAL A 95 2.91 21.10 22.60
CA VAL A 95 3.10 22.54 22.82
C VAL A 95 4.08 22.80 23.96
N ARG A 96 4.08 21.97 25.02
CA ARG A 96 4.99 22.07 26.14
C ARG A 96 6.47 21.97 25.76
N TYR A 97 6.77 21.11 24.78
CA TYR A 97 8.13 20.84 24.34
C TYR A 97 8.52 21.61 23.08
N ALA A 98 7.54 22.06 22.28
CA ALA A 98 7.80 22.80 21.05
C ALA A 98 8.59 24.09 21.30
N ALA A 99 8.29 24.80 22.41
CA ALA A 99 8.95 26.04 22.79
C ALA A 99 10.19 25.84 23.71
N SER A 100 10.48 24.59 24.10
CA SER A 100 11.62 24.33 24.97
C SER A 100 12.95 24.47 24.20
N THR A 101 13.89 25.26 24.78
CA THR A 101 15.24 25.30 24.24
C THR A 101 15.91 23.93 24.41
N ARG A 102 16.69 23.51 23.44
CA ARG A 102 17.52 22.31 23.60
C ARG A 102 18.59 22.59 24.67
N ALA A 103 18.76 21.63 25.56
CA ALA A 103 19.91 21.64 26.42
C ALA A 103 21.18 21.57 25.58
N GLN A 104 22.08 22.52 25.72
CA GLN A 104 23.34 22.59 24.98
C GLN A 104 24.26 21.38 25.20
N ASN A 105 23.88 20.46 26.06
CA ASN A 105 24.71 19.35 26.53
C ASN A 105 24.61 18.07 25.71
N ASN A 106 23.80 18.02 24.65
CA ASN A 106 23.84 16.94 23.70
C ASN A 106 25.02 17.18 22.73
N ILE A 107 26.21 17.14 23.27
CA ILE A 107 27.49 17.26 22.57
C ILE A 107 27.58 16.09 21.56
N GLY A 108 27.69 16.42 20.30
CA GLY A 108 27.74 15.49 19.19
C GLY A 108 26.49 15.54 18.32
N VAL A 109 25.35 15.89 18.87
CA VAL A 109 24.12 16.17 18.15
C VAL A 109 23.67 17.62 18.35
N GLY A 110 24.43 18.36 19.13
CA GLY A 110 24.37 19.76 19.46
C GLY A 110 23.12 20.52 19.05
N LEU A 111 23.23 21.37 18.10
CA LEU A 111 22.16 22.22 17.59
C LEU A 111 21.35 21.54 16.46
N ASN A 112 21.64 20.27 16.14
CA ASN A 112 21.07 19.60 14.99
C ASN A 112 20.30 18.33 15.39
N PRO A 113 18.97 18.46 15.53
CA PRO A 113 18.12 17.33 15.89
C PRO A 113 18.10 16.25 14.81
N ASP A 114 17.88 15.03 15.23
CA ASP A 114 17.48 13.99 14.31
C ASP A 114 16.21 14.42 13.58
N PRO A 115 16.16 14.24 12.25
CA PRO A 115 15.03 14.66 11.46
C PRO A 115 13.75 13.90 11.84
N ASN A 116 12.60 14.58 11.69
CA ASN A 116 11.30 13.93 11.89
C ASN A 116 10.89 13.05 10.71
N LEU A 117 11.48 13.32 9.54
CA LEU A 117 11.29 12.53 8.33
C LEU A 117 12.62 12.32 7.65
N PHE A 118 12.88 11.07 7.28
CA PHE A 118 14.02 10.68 6.46
C PHE A 118 13.81 9.25 5.94
N GLY A 119 14.79 8.72 5.25
CA GLY A 119 14.74 7.35 4.76
C GLY A 119 16.04 6.88 4.15
N ALA A 120 15.97 5.72 3.51
CA ALA A 120 17.08 5.12 2.79
C ALA A 120 16.61 4.48 1.49
N ASN A 121 17.38 4.63 0.44
CA ASN A 121 17.10 3.98 -0.83
C ASN A 121 17.51 2.52 -0.81
N ASN A 122 16.73 1.68 -1.49
CA ASN A 122 17.01 0.26 -1.69
C ASN A 122 17.47 -0.44 -0.39
N ALA A 123 16.72 -0.35 0.68
CA ALA A 123 17.15 -0.77 2.00
C ALA A 123 16.08 -1.51 2.80
N THR A 124 16.52 -2.15 3.89
CA THR A 124 15.69 -2.71 4.95
C THR A 124 16.08 -2.11 6.28
N PRO A 125 15.15 -1.91 7.22
CA PRO A 125 15.48 -1.53 8.59
C PRO A 125 16.31 -2.63 9.28
N ASN A 126 17.27 -2.22 10.11
CA ASN A 126 18.00 -3.15 10.96
C ASN A 126 17.13 -3.58 12.14
N ALA A 127 17.14 -4.85 12.50
CA ALA A 127 16.28 -5.38 13.57
C ALA A 127 16.58 -4.80 14.95
N SER A 128 17.86 -4.46 15.23
CA SER A 128 18.27 -3.92 16.53
C SER A 128 18.15 -2.39 16.65
N ASP A 129 18.15 -1.69 15.52
CA ASP A 129 17.94 -0.22 15.46
C ASP A 129 17.21 0.14 14.16
N PRO A 130 15.92 -0.20 14.06
CA PRO A 130 15.17 0.00 12.84
C PRO A 130 14.92 1.47 12.52
N ALA A 131 15.05 2.35 13.52
CA ALA A 131 14.80 3.77 13.38
C ALA A 131 15.97 4.55 12.79
N ASN A 132 17.23 4.03 12.86
CA ASN A 132 18.40 4.80 12.44
C ASN A 132 19.38 3.98 11.57
N ALA A 133 19.29 2.65 11.59
CA ALA A 133 20.19 1.79 10.84
C ALA A 133 19.48 1.02 9.74
N PHE A 134 20.07 1.03 8.53
CA PHE A 134 19.49 0.40 7.35
C PHE A 134 20.53 -0.48 6.66
N THR A 135 20.07 -1.62 6.14
CA THR A 135 20.88 -2.55 5.37
C THR A 135 20.47 -2.48 3.91
N ALA A 136 21.42 -2.25 3.02
CA ALA A 136 21.15 -2.22 1.58
C ALA A 136 20.66 -3.58 1.07
N ARG A 137 19.66 -3.56 0.20
CA ARG A 137 19.16 -4.76 -0.49
C ARG A 137 20.08 -5.09 -1.67
N THR A 138 20.47 -6.34 -1.76
CA THR A 138 21.30 -6.82 -2.87
C THR A 138 20.53 -7.74 -3.81
N THR A 139 19.52 -8.45 -3.30
CA THR A 139 18.71 -9.42 -4.05
C THR A 139 17.34 -9.60 -3.40
N GLY A 140 16.45 -10.31 -4.07
CA GLY A 140 15.22 -10.83 -3.50
C GLY A 140 14.02 -9.89 -3.63
N ILE A 141 12.96 -10.24 -2.92
CA ILE A 141 11.69 -9.50 -2.91
C ILE A 141 11.91 -8.11 -2.31
N GLY A 142 11.35 -7.11 -2.98
CA GLY A 142 11.50 -5.71 -2.57
C GLY A 142 12.84 -5.07 -2.97
N LEU A 143 13.65 -5.77 -3.80
CA LEU A 143 14.85 -5.15 -4.39
C LEU A 143 14.50 -3.83 -5.06
N GLY A 144 15.27 -2.79 -4.76
CA GLY A 144 15.00 -1.43 -5.18
C GLY A 144 14.04 -0.66 -4.27
N SER A 145 13.37 -1.30 -3.29
CA SER A 145 12.43 -0.61 -2.42
C SER A 145 13.13 0.17 -1.31
N ASP A 146 12.57 1.33 -1.01
CA ASP A 146 13.06 2.27 -0.03
C ASP A 146 12.50 2.00 1.37
N VAL A 147 13.11 2.67 2.36
CA VAL A 147 12.60 2.79 3.72
C VAL A 147 12.18 4.24 3.95
N LEU A 148 11.00 4.42 4.55
CA LEU A 148 10.49 5.73 4.99
C LEU A 148 10.34 5.73 6.51
N VAL A 149 10.97 6.69 7.18
CA VAL A 149 10.90 6.90 8.62
C VAL A 149 10.17 8.19 8.91
N MET A 150 9.15 8.11 9.75
CA MET A 150 8.31 9.23 10.18
C MET A 150 8.24 9.27 11.71
N ARG A 151 8.46 10.43 12.30
CA ARG A 151 8.47 10.63 13.75
C ARG A 151 7.46 11.70 14.17
N HIS A 152 6.79 11.46 15.28
CA HIS A 152 5.88 12.41 15.90
C HIS A 152 5.89 12.26 17.43
N GLN A 153 5.44 13.26 18.15
CA GLN A 153 5.15 13.16 19.57
C GLN A 153 3.66 12.89 19.80
N THR A 154 3.34 12.27 20.92
CA THR A 154 1.97 12.24 21.42
C THR A 154 1.63 13.59 22.08
N THR A 155 0.35 13.88 22.22
CA THR A 155 -0.16 15.07 22.92
C THR A 155 -0.63 14.69 24.31
N GLU A 156 -0.37 15.55 25.31
CA GLU A 156 -1.02 15.44 26.62
C GLU A 156 -2.49 15.89 26.53
N THR A 157 -3.37 15.30 27.35
CA THR A 157 -4.80 15.67 27.45
C THR A 157 -4.97 17.16 27.79
N TYR A 158 -4.11 17.66 28.67
CA TYR A 158 -3.85 19.06 28.96
C TYR A 158 -2.42 19.21 29.47
N PRO A 159 -1.78 20.37 29.33
CA PRO A 159 -0.39 20.56 29.75
C PRO A 159 -0.16 20.09 31.17
N PHE A 160 0.87 19.27 31.40
CA PHE A 160 1.24 18.65 32.66
C PHE A 160 0.28 17.59 33.21
N SER A 161 -0.63 17.05 32.36
CA SER A 161 -1.51 15.97 32.80
C SER A 161 -0.78 14.65 33.03
N GLY A 162 0.35 14.45 32.38
CA GLY A 162 1.05 13.16 32.38
C GLY A 162 0.25 12.03 31.69
N VAL A 163 -0.79 12.37 30.90
CA VAL A 163 -1.68 11.41 30.24
C VAL A 163 -1.78 11.76 28.76
N SER A 164 -1.47 10.81 27.89
CA SER A 164 -1.65 10.96 26.45
C SER A 164 -3.13 11.12 26.09
N ASP A 165 -3.45 12.03 25.15
CA ASP A 165 -4.80 12.22 24.60
C ASP A 165 -5.17 11.14 23.56
N LYS A 166 -4.22 10.29 23.16
CA LYS A 166 -4.38 9.19 22.19
C LYS A 166 -4.85 9.64 20.80
N SER A 167 -4.63 10.89 20.44
CA SER A 167 -5.02 11.43 19.13
C SER A 167 -4.09 11.02 17.99
N MET A 168 -2.81 10.75 18.31
CA MET A 168 -1.78 10.34 17.37
C MET A 168 -1.67 8.82 17.28
N ILE A 169 -1.46 8.30 16.09
CA ILE A 169 -1.30 6.86 15.85
C ILE A 169 0.02 6.58 15.14
N ASP A 170 0.58 5.41 15.39
CA ASP A 170 1.68 4.86 14.62
C ASP A 170 1.19 4.17 13.33
N CYS A 171 2.12 3.63 12.52
CA CYS A 171 1.77 2.96 11.27
C CYS A 171 1.06 1.62 11.47
N ALA A 172 1.03 1.07 12.67
CA ALA A 172 0.22 -0.10 13.03
C ALA A 172 -1.19 0.28 13.49
N GLY A 173 -1.50 1.60 13.54
CA GLY A 173 -2.78 2.11 14.01
C GLY A 173 -2.91 2.12 15.54
N VAL A 174 -1.81 1.92 16.25
CA VAL A 174 -1.78 1.92 17.71
C VAL A 174 -1.46 3.34 18.21
N THR A 175 -2.17 3.76 19.23
CA THR A 175 -1.88 5.05 19.90
C THR A 175 -0.81 4.85 20.98
N ASP A 176 0.22 5.69 20.99
CA ASP A 176 1.15 5.72 22.09
C ASP A 176 0.44 6.29 23.34
N THR A 177 0.48 5.53 24.43
CA THR A 177 -0.11 5.92 25.69
C THR A 177 0.86 6.67 26.61
N THR A 178 2.14 6.71 26.23
CA THR A 178 3.19 7.38 26.98
C THR A 178 3.18 8.87 26.65
N PRO A 179 2.99 9.76 27.62
CA PRO A 179 3.11 11.18 27.36
C PRO A 179 4.58 11.53 27.03
N PRO A 180 4.82 12.57 26.23
CA PRO A 180 6.18 12.93 25.89
C PRO A 180 6.96 13.35 27.14
N GLY A 181 8.10 12.68 27.40
CA GLY A 181 9.00 12.99 28.52
C GLY A 181 10.04 14.05 28.21
N GLY A 182 10.13 14.49 26.94
CA GLY A 182 11.11 15.50 26.50
C GLY A 182 10.93 15.81 25.02
N ARG A 183 11.62 16.85 24.56
CA ARG A 183 11.51 17.36 23.19
C ARG A 183 11.81 16.35 22.11
N ASP A 184 12.80 15.49 22.31
CA ASP A 184 13.30 14.54 21.33
C ASP A 184 12.77 13.12 21.53
N ILE A 185 11.88 12.92 22.53
CA ILE A 185 11.19 11.65 22.75
C ILE A 185 10.00 11.58 21.82
N ARG A 186 10.09 10.69 20.82
CA ARG A 186 9.13 10.61 19.70
C ARG A 186 8.80 9.17 19.38
N THR A 187 7.56 8.92 19.01
CA THR A 187 7.14 7.67 18.39
C THR A 187 7.57 7.66 16.92
N THR A 188 8.15 6.55 16.49
CA THR A 188 8.68 6.39 15.14
C THR A 188 7.89 5.31 14.38
N SER A 189 7.41 5.66 13.21
CA SER A 189 6.80 4.76 12.24
C SER A 189 7.76 4.53 11.08
N ILE A 190 8.05 3.27 10.78
CA ILE A 190 9.00 2.86 9.74
C ILE A 190 8.26 2.02 8.72
N ILE A 191 8.15 2.52 7.49
CA ILE A 191 7.49 1.85 6.38
C ILE A 191 8.53 1.30 5.42
N HIS A 192 8.43 0.02 5.10
CA HIS A 192 9.36 -0.67 4.21
C HIS A 192 8.70 -1.88 3.55
N VAL A 193 9.29 -2.44 2.52
CA VAL A 193 8.81 -3.71 1.93
C VAL A 193 9.44 -4.89 2.64
N GLY A 194 8.63 -5.87 2.99
CA GLY A 194 9.06 -7.14 3.57
C GLY A 194 8.21 -8.30 3.06
N ILE A 195 8.42 -9.49 3.61
CA ILE A 195 7.67 -10.69 3.28
C ILE A 195 6.75 -11.05 4.44
N SER A 196 5.47 -11.24 4.15
CA SER A 196 4.50 -11.79 5.09
C SER A 196 3.72 -12.90 4.40
N GLN A 197 3.70 -14.11 5.00
CA GLN A 197 3.01 -15.27 4.44
C GLN A 197 3.36 -15.54 2.96
N ASN A 198 4.65 -15.50 2.62
CA ASN A 198 5.20 -15.67 1.27
C ASN A 198 4.74 -14.60 0.24
N GLU A 199 4.11 -13.52 0.68
CA GLU A 199 3.73 -12.40 -0.19
C GLU A 199 4.54 -11.14 0.16
N PRO A 200 5.03 -10.39 -0.86
CA PRO A 200 5.61 -9.07 -0.62
C PRO A 200 4.53 -8.18 0.00
N SER A 201 4.90 -7.45 1.01
CA SER A 201 3.97 -6.61 1.75
C SER A 201 4.63 -5.31 2.18
N LEU A 202 3.86 -4.24 2.19
CA LEU A 202 4.26 -3.03 2.90
C LEU A 202 4.17 -3.31 4.39
N MET A 203 5.31 -3.21 5.07
CA MET A 203 5.45 -3.51 6.49
C MET A 203 5.51 -2.21 7.29
N CYS A 204 5.00 -2.27 8.49
CA CYS A 204 5.13 -1.27 9.53
C CYS A 204 6.02 -1.81 10.64
N THR A 205 7.07 -1.11 10.97
CA THR A 205 7.86 -1.32 12.18
C THR A 205 7.75 -0.06 13.03
N THR A 206 7.49 -0.21 14.31
CA THR A 206 7.31 0.92 15.23
C THR A 206 8.43 0.96 16.24
N VAL A 207 8.82 2.16 16.64
CA VAL A 207 9.63 2.40 17.85
C VAL A 207 8.86 3.39 18.69
N GLN A 208 8.45 2.94 19.86
CA GLN A 208 7.67 3.75 20.79
C GLN A 208 8.52 4.83 21.44
N ALA A 209 7.89 5.81 22.07
CA ALA A 209 8.56 6.92 22.72
C ALA A 209 9.52 6.47 23.87
N ASP A 210 9.28 5.31 24.46
CA ASP A 210 10.15 4.69 25.47
C ASP A 210 11.32 3.89 24.89
N GLY A 211 11.43 3.81 23.54
CA GLY A 211 12.44 3.05 22.83
C GLY A 211 12.07 1.60 22.54
N THR A 212 10.86 1.15 22.91
CA THR A 212 10.41 -0.21 22.64
C THR A 212 10.22 -0.42 21.14
N ILE A 213 10.89 -1.44 20.58
CA ILE A 213 10.80 -1.82 19.17
C ILE A 213 9.63 -2.78 19.00
N GLY A 214 8.68 -2.40 18.16
CA GLY A 214 7.55 -3.25 17.76
C GLY A 214 7.97 -4.30 16.73
N THR A 215 7.29 -5.45 16.75
CA THR A 215 7.46 -6.47 15.71
C THR A 215 6.94 -5.95 14.37
N PRO A 216 7.68 -6.09 13.26
CA PRO A 216 7.23 -5.68 11.94
C PRO A 216 5.90 -6.34 11.57
N GLN A 217 4.89 -5.57 11.20
CA GLN A 217 3.56 -6.04 10.84
C GLN A 217 3.22 -5.68 9.40
N PRO A 218 2.60 -6.59 8.63
CA PRO A 218 2.14 -6.28 7.29
C PRO A 218 0.89 -5.40 7.35
N ILE A 219 0.95 -4.23 6.71
CA ILE A 219 -0.19 -3.31 6.59
C ILE A 219 -0.90 -3.45 5.25
N ILE A 220 -0.16 -3.73 4.17
CA ILE A 220 -0.73 -3.91 2.83
C ILE A 220 -0.01 -5.05 2.13
N ARG A 221 -0.76 -6.06 1.72
CA ARG A 221 -0.21 -7.19 0.96
C ARG A 221 -0.08 -6.85 -0.52
N GLY A 222 0.86 -7.49 -1.18
CA GLY A 222 1.09 -7.37 -2.61
C GLY A 222 1.93 -6.17 -3.03
N VAL A 223 2.55 -5.43 -2.11
CA VAL A 223 3.46 -4.33 -2.46
C VAL A 223 4.83 -4.90 -2.81
N GLU A 224 5.16 -4.89 -4.10
CA GLU A 224 6.44 -5.42 -4.62
C GLU A 224 7.54 -4.38 -4.66
N ASN A 225 7.17 -3.11 -4.88
CA ASN A 225 8.10 -1.99 -4.98
C ASN A 225 7.51 -0.78 -4.27
N PHE A 226 8.34 -0.10 -3.49
CA PHE A 226 8.01 1.10 -2.73
C PHE A 226 9.13 2.11 -2.87
N GLN A 227 8.83 3.27 -3.44
CA GLN A 227 9.78 4.32 -3.75
C GLN A 227 9.39 5.62 -3.08
N VAL A 228 10.36 6.37 -2.58
CA VAL A 228 10.14 7.64 -1.92
C VAL A 228 11.05 8.72 -2.50
N LEU A 229 10.46 9.82 -2.92
CA LEU A 229 11.17 11.05 -3.24
C LEU A 229 10.78 12.13 -2.25
N TYR A 230 11.74 12.92 -1.84
CA TYR A 230 11.58 13.97 -0.84
C TYR A 230 11.62 15.34 -1.52
N GLY A 231 10.57 16.11 -1.39
CA GLY A 231 10.48 17.48 -1.87
C GLY A 231 11.22 18.40 -0.93
N ALA A 232 12.38 18.87 -1.38
CA ALA A 232 13.31 19.67 -0.59
C ALA A 232 13.28 21.15 -0.97
N ASP A 233 13.46 21.99 0.03
CA ASP A 233 13.54 23.43 -0.07
C ASP A 233 15.01 23.87 0.09
N ASN A 234 15.61 24.37 -0.98
CA ASN A 234 16.98 24.86 -1.03
C ASN A 234 18.05 23.84 -0.57
N VAL A 235 17.92 22.61 -1.06
CA VAL A 235 18.92 21.52 -0.84
C VAL A 235 19.67 21.24 -2.13
N VAL A 236 20.99 21.29 -2.04
CA VAL A 236 21.88 20.82 -3.12
C VAL A 236 22.29 19.37 -2.81
N PRO A 237 22.14 18.42 -3.76
CA PRO A 237 22.48 17.02 -3.51
C PRO A 237 23.89 16.84 -2.92
N ASN A 238 23.98 16.03 -1.86
CA ASN A 238 25.20 15.63 -1.16
C ASN A 238 26.05 16.80 -0.65
N THR A 239 25.46 17.96 -0.43
CA THR A 239 26.15 19.17 0.04
C THR A 239 25.43 19.71 1.26
N ALA A 240 26.21 20.09 2.29
CA ALA A 240 25.65 20.75 3.47
C ALA A 240 25.02 22.09 3.07
N PRO A 241 23.87 22.48 3.63
CA PRO A 241 23.23 23.72 3.27
C PRO A 241 24.00 24.92 3.81
N THR A 242 24.25 25.92 2.96
CA THR A 242 25.06 27.11 3.29
C THR A 242 24.25 28.38 3.56
N GLY A 243 22.95 28.34 3.44
CA GLY A 243 22.08 29.51 3.57
C GLY A 243 20.95 29.32 4.54
N ALA A 244 20.21 30.41 4.80
CA ALA A 244 18.95 30.34 5.53
C ALA A 244 18.01 29.33 4.88
N MET A 245 17.03 28.86 5.61
CA MET A 245 15.93 28.09 5.03
C MET A 245 15.24 28.90 3.95
N GLY A 246 14.79 28.21 2.91
CA GLY A 246 14.11 28.83 1.78
C GLY A 246 12.69 29.30 2.14
N ASN A 247 11.81 29.22 1.18
CA ASN A 247 10.45 29.76 1.28
C ASN A 247 9.39 28.73 1.73
N SER A 248 9.82 27.59 2.26
CA SER A 248 8.96 26.47 2.68
C SER A 248 8.20 25.78 1.53
N VAL A 249 8.57 26.06 0.30
CA VAL A 249 8.06 25.38 -0.90
C VAL A 249 9.14 24.46 -1.45
N PRO A 250 8.83 23.20 -1.80
CA PRO A 250 9.82 22.31 -2.36
C PRO A 250 10.25 22.78 -3.75
N ASP A 251 11.56 23.00 -3.94
CA ASP A 251 12.16 23.39 -5.22
C ASP A 251 12.38 22.20 -6.14
N ARG A 252 12.66 21.04 -5.54
CA ARG A 252 12.99 19.81 -6.26
C ARG A 252 12.66 18.56 -5.43
N TYR A 253 12.53 17.45 -6.13
CA TYR A 253 12.41 16.15 -5.51
C TYR A 253 13.76 15.43 -5.58
N LEU A 254 14.20 14.92 -4.41
CA LEU A 254 15.48 14.23 -4.24
C LEU A 254 15.25 12.84 -3.65
N ARG A 255 16.16 11.91 -3.93
CA ARG A 255 16.24 10.61 -3.27
C ARG A 255 16.92 10.73 -1.91
N ALA A 256 16.73 9.72 -1.04
CA ALA A 256 17.32 9.72 0.29
C ALA A 256 18.85 9.85 0.28
N ASP A 257 19.54 9.17 -0.64
CA ASP A 257 21.01 9.22 -0.77
C ASP A 257 21.54 10.62 -1.11
N GLN A 258 20.73 11.45 -1.74
CA GLN A 258 21.10 12.82 -2.13
C GLN A 258 21.06 13.82 -0.96
N PHE A 259 20.45 13.46 0.18
CA PHE A 259 20.46 14.26 1.41
C PHE A 259 21.71 14.01 2.24
N VAL A 260 22.40 12.90 2.01
CA VAL A 260 23.57 12.49 2.79
C VAL A 260 24.79 13.32 2.39
N VAL A 261 25.41 13.95 3.36
CA VAL A 261 26.69 14.65 3.22
C VAL A 261 27.78 13.75 3.82
N ALA A 262 28.68 13.27 2.99
CA ALA A 262 29.69 12.31 3.39
C ALA A 262 30.59 12.89 4.50
N GLY A 263 30.68 12.19 5.64
CA GLY A 263 31.48 12.62 6.79
C GLY A 263 30.89 13.78 7.61
N ASP A 264 29.71 14.29 7.24
CA ASP A 264 29.03 15.38 7.94
C ASP A 264 27.59 15.02 8.33
N PRO A 265 27.38 14.39 9.49
CA PRO A 265 26.04 14.09 10.00
C PRO A 265 25.22 15.35 10.28
N VAL A 266 25.85 16.46 10.66
CA VAL A 266 25.18 17.75 10.96
C VAL A 266 24.60 18.32 9.66
N GLY A 267 25.39 18.39 8.60
CA GLY A 267 24.93 18.83 7.28
C GLY A 267 23.87 17.89 6.71
N THR A 268 23.99 16.59 6.92
CA THR A 268 22.98 15.60 6.53
C THR A 268 21.63 15.87 7.22
N ASN A 269 21.62 16.02 8.54
CA ASN A 269 20.40 16.31 9.27
C ASN A 269 19.81 17.67 8.87
N ALA A 270 20.67 18.67 8.64
CA ALA A 270 20.24 19.99 8.17
C ALA A 270 19.58 19.93 6.78
N ASN A 271 20.01 19.05 5.90
CA ASN A 271 19.33 18.79 4.64
C ASN A 271 17.94 18.18 4.86
N TRP A 272 17.83 17.15 5.73
CA TRP A 272 16.56 16.49 6.03
C TRP A 272 15.54 17.43 6.67
N THR A 273 15.94 18.41 7.48
CA THR A 273 15.03 19.39 8.07
C THR A 273 14.39 20.34 7.03
N ARG A 274 14.92 20.36 5.81
CA ARG A 274 14.42 21.15 4.69
C ARG A 274 13.42 20.40 3.80
N VAL A 275 13.03 19.19 4.17
CA VAL A 275 11.98 18.44 3.46
C VAL A 275 10.62 19.06 3.78
N ARG A 276 9.82 19.35 2.75
CA ARG A 276 8.48 19.96 2.84
C ARG A 276 7.36 19.04 2.37
N SER A 277 7.71 18.05 1.56
CA SER A 277 6.78 17.05 1.07
C SER A 277 7.52 15.76 0.76
N PHE A 278 6.80 14.68 0.59
CA PHE A 278 7.35 13.47 0.01
C PHE A 278 6.37 12.89 -1.02
N ARG A 279 6.91 12.28 -2.04
CA ARG A 279 6.18 11.59 -3.09
C ARG A 279 6.43 10.11 -2.99
N ILE A 280 5.36 9.34 -2.94
CA ILE A 280 5.38 7.88 -2.91
C ILE A 280 5.05 7.35 -4.29
N GLY A 281 5.81 6.35 -4.73
CA GLY A 281 5.51 5.52 -5.87
C GLY A 281 5.52 4.05 -5.46
N MET A 282 4.44 3.30 -5.73
CA MET A 282 4.31 1.90 -5.36
C MET A 282 3.87 1.06 -6.54
N VAL A 283 4.34 -0.19 -6.58
CA VAL A 283 3.80 -1.23 -7.46
C VAL A 283 3.15 -2.31 -6.60
N LEU A 284 1.83 -2.46 -6.78
CA LEU A 284 1.05 -3.48 -6.11
C LEU A 284 0.76 -4.61 -7.08
N ARG A 285 0.79 -5.86 -6.59
CA ARG A 285 0.39 -7.06 -7.34
C ARG A 285 -0.88 -7.68 -6.78
N GLY A 286 -1.69 -8.23 -7.68
CA GLY A 286 -2.87 -9.03 -7.36
C GLY A 286 -2.55 -10.48 -7.03
N ALA A 287 -3.59 -11.25 -6.77
CA ALA A 287 -3.49 -12.69 -6.52
C ALA A 287 -2.92 -13.44 -7.74
N LEU A 288 -2.36 -14.63 -7.50
CA LEU A 288 -1.90 -15.50 -8.58
C LEU A 288 -3.08 -15.87 -9.50
N GLY A 289 -2.87 -15.78 -10.81
CA GLY A 289 -3.91 -16.05 -11.81
C GLY A 289 -4.88 -14.88 -12.05
N SER A 290 -4.65 -13.71 -11.45
CA SER A 290 -5.46 -12.50 -11.67
C SER A 290 -5.29 -11.89 -13.08
N ALA A 291 -4.24 -12.27 -13.80
CA ALA A 291 -4.02 -11.92 -15.20
C ALA A 291 -3.59 -13.16 -15.97
N GLN A 292 -3.95 -13.22 -17.26
CA GLN A 292 -3.51 -14.31 -18.12
C GLN A 292 -2.68 -13.78 -19.28
N GLY A 293 -1.67 -14.56 -19.68
CA GLY A 293 -0.83 -14.23 -20.82
C GLY A 293 -0.02 -12.95 -20.64
N VAL A 294 0.24 -12.52 -19.41
CA VAL A 294 1.01 -11.31 -19.15
C VAL A 294 2.47 -11.56 -19.46
N VAL A 295 2.94 -10.92 -20.50
CA VAL A 295 4.37 -10.78 -20.79
C VAL A 295 4.99 -9.89 -19.71
N SER A 296 6.27 -10.11 -19.38
CA SER A 296 7.01 -9.21 -18.48
C SER A 296 6.81 -7.75 -18.94
N LYS A 297 6.35 -6.91 -18.02
CA LYS A 297 6.08 -5.48 -18.25
C LYS A 297 6.88 -4.64 -17.29
N THR A 298 7.44 -3.55 -17.80
CA THR A 298 8.15 -2.57 -16.99
C THR A 298 7.16 -1.55 -16.42
N TYR A 299 7.30 -1.25 -15.13
CA TYR A 299 6.51 -0.28 -14.38
C TYR A 299 7.39 0.88 -13.93
N TYR A 300 6.81 2.07 -13.89
CA TYR A 300 7.48 3.31 -13.52
C TYR A 300 6.72 3.96 -12.37
N PRO A 301 7.12 3.73 -11.10
CA PRO A 301 6.42 4.27 -9.93
C PRO A 301 6.24 5.79 -9.94
N PHE A 302 7.18 6.52 -10.54
CA PHE A 302 7.11 7.97 -10.67
C PHE A 302 6.78 8.48 -12.07
N GLY A 303 6.31 7.59 -12.94
CA GLY A 303 6.05 7.89 -14.34
C GLY A 303 7.25 7.63 -15.24
N GLN A 304 6.96 7.56 -16.51
CA GLN A 304 7.92 7.30 -17.57
C GLN A 304 8.55 8.62 -18.01
N GLY A 305 9.87 8.71 -17.93
CA GLY A 305 10.62 9.83 -18.48
C GLY A 305 10.73 9.75 -19.99
N LYS A 306 10.84 10.89 -20.64
CA LYS A 306 11.24 10.98 -22.04
C LYS A 306 12.70 11.39 -22.08
N ASP A 307 13.52 10.62 -22.77
CA ASP A 307 14.84 11.06 -23.17
C ASP A 307 14.69 12.14 -24.25
N SER A 308 15.36 13.26 -24.09
CA SER A 308 15.38 14.36 -25.04
C SER A 308 15.95 13.98 -26.42
N ALA A 309 16.67 12.85 -26.50
CA ALA A 309 17.27 12.31 -27.71
C ALA A 309 16.44 11.18 -28.36
N GLY A 310 15.26 10.85 -27.84
CA GLY A 310 14.43 9.74 -28.33
C GLY A 310 14.98 8.35 -27.99
N GLY A 311 15.87 8.27 -27.01
CA GLY A 311 16.52 7.04 -26.55
C GLY A 311 15.64 6.22 -25.58
N THR A 312 16.27 5.40 -24.77
CA THR A 312 15.63 4.45 -23.87
C THR A 312 14.80 5.18 -22.82
N VAL A 313 13.51 4.85 -22.76
CA VAL A 313 12.57 5.42 -21.79
C VAL A 313 12.91 4.91 -20.39
N GLY A 314 13.26 5.82 -19.49
CA GLY A 314 13.50 5.54 -18.08
C GLY A 314 12.40 6.12 -17.18
N SER A 315 12.61 6.11 -15.87
CA SER A 315 11.75 6.85 -14.95
C SER A 315 11.99 8.36 -15.07
N ALA A 316 10.95 9.17 -14.89
CA ALA A 316 11.04 10.62 -14.91
C ALA A 316 12.02 11.19 -13.86
N PHE A 317 12.29 10.43 -12.79
CA PHE A 317 13.15 10.80 -11.66
C PHE A 317 14.31 9.82 -11.43
N SER A 318 14.54 8.88 -12.35
CA SER A 318 15.64 7.93 -12.22
C SER A 318 16.99 8.58 -12.51
N SER A 319 18.00 8.18 -11.75
CA SER A 319 19.36 8.15 -12.21
C SER A 319 19.70 6.72 -12.66
N SER A 320 20.78 6.56 -13.41
CA SER A 320 21.29 5.24 -13.84
C SER A 320 21.64 4.31 -12.67
N THR A 321 21.76 4.85 -11.44
CA THR A 321 22.11 4.12 -10.22
C THR A 321 20.91 3.78 -9.35
N ASP A 322 19.71 4.26 -9.69
CA ASP A 322 18.49 3.99 -8.92
C ASP A 322 17.72 2.81 -9.53
N ILE A 323 17.88 1.65 -8.95
CA ILE A 323 17.29 0.41 -9.45
C ILE A 323 15.79 0.27 -9.15
N GLY A 324 15.22 1.09 -8.29
CA GLY A 324 13.83 0.98 -7.82
C GLY A 324 12.81 1.76 -8.65
N THR A 325 13.22 2.85 -9.30
CA THR A 325 12.31 3.72 -10.06
C THR A 325 11.90 3.14 -11.41
N VAL A 326 12.60 2.11 -11.89
CA VAL A 326 12.23 1.27 -13.03
C VAL A 326 12.11 -0.17 -12.54
N TYR A 327 10.89 -0.70 -12.55
CA TYR A 327 10.60 -2.01 -11.97
C TYR A 327 10.08 -2.98 -13.04
N THR A 328 10.81 -4.07 -13.27
CA THR A 328 10.45 -5.10 -14.26
C THR A 328 10.37 -6.47 -13.54
N PRO A 329 9.20 -6.85 -13.05
CA PRO A 329 9.01 -8.16 -12.44
C PRO A 329 9.05 -9.28 -13.49
N THR A 330 9.36 -10.50 -13.03
CA THR A 330 9.16 -11.71 -13.85
C THR A 330 7.67 -11.91 -14.14
N ALA A 331 7.36 -12.44 -15.32
CA ALA A 331 6.00 -12.78 -15.69
C ALA A 331 5.46 -13.90 -14.77
N ASP A 332 4.35 -13.64 -14.09
CA ASP A 332 3.79 -14.54 -13.07
C ASP A 332 2.26 -14.63 -13.09
N ASN A 333 1.63 -14.21 -14.19
CA ASN A 333 0.17 -14.19 -14.36
C ASN A 333 -0.57 -13.40 -13.26
N ARG A 334 0.02 -12.30 -12.79
CA ARG A 334 -0.57 -11.40 -11.79
C ARG A 334 -0.82 -10.01 -12.38
N LEU A 335 -1.97 -9.43 -12.06
CA LEU A 335 -2.23 -8.01 -12.32
C LEU A 335 -1.31 -7.15 -11.45
N ARG A 336 -0.88 -6.03 -12.00
CA ARG A 336 -0.13 -5.02 -11.26
C ARG A 336 -0.69 -3.64 -11.51
N GLN A 337 -0.63 -2.83 -10.46
CA GLN A 337 -1.05 -1.43 -10.49
C GLN A 337 0.03 -0.55 -9.90
N VAL A 338 0.30 0.56 -10.58
CA VAL A 338 1.15 1.64 -10.06
C VAL A 338 0.27 2.64 -9.34
N VAL A 339 0.72 3.09 -8.18
CA VAL A 339 0.10 4.13 -7.38
C VAL A 339 1.13 5.21 -7.10
N THR A 340 0.79 6.45 -7.37
CA THR A 340 1.68 7.59 -7.12
C THR A 340 0.89 8.71 -6.46
N PHE A 341 1.39 9.25 -5.36
CA PHE A 341 0.79 10.37 -4.65
C PHE A 341 1.85 11.19 -3.91
N THR A 342 1.47 12.39 -3.51
CA THR A 342 2.35 13.31 -2.78
C THR A 342 1.69 13.71 -1.46
N VAL A 343 2.49 13.77 -0.41
CA VAL A 343 2.08 14.21 0.93
C VAL A 343 2.86 15.47 1.30
N HIS A 344 2.16 16.50 1.72
CA HIS A 344 2.76 17.73 2.21
C HIS A 344 2.74 17.76 3.75
N PHE A 345 3.83 18.24 4.35
CA PHE A 345 3.90 18.38 5.79
C PHE A 345 3.08 19.55 6.27
N ARG A 346 2.39 19.34 7.39
CA ARG A 346 1.74 20.41 8.15
C ARG A 346 2.67 21.04 9.18
N ASN A 347 3.51 20.19 9.79
CA ASN A 347 4.38 20.59 10.89
C ASN A 347 5.75 20.93 10.30
N ALA A 348 6.25 22.12 10.57
CA ALA A 348 7.58 22.51 10.13
C ALA A 348 8.60 21.55 10.73
N GLN A 349 9.50 21.07 9.89
CA GLN A 349 10.71 20.43 10.38
C GLN A 349 11.50 21.50 11.12
N GLU A 350 12.00 21.19 12.31
CA GLU A 350 12.65 22.19 13.15
C GLU A 350 13.82 22.90 12.52
N LEU A 351 13.88 24.16 12.85
CA LEU A 351 15.03 25.04 12.69
C LEU A 351 16.03 24.83 13.85
#